data_ea309390e4d5815bf3035524b0bab805
#
_entry.id   ea309390e4d5815bf3035524b0bab805
#
_cell.length_a   1.000
_cell.length_b   1.000
_cell.length_c   1.000
_cell.angle_alpha   90.00
_cell.angle_beta   90.00
_cell.angle_gamma   90.00
#
_symmetry.space_group_name_H-M   'P 1'
#
loop_
_entity.id
_entity.type
_entity.pdbx_description
1 polymer ?
#
loop_
_entity_poly.entity_id
_entity_poly.type
_entity_poly.pdbx_seq_one_letter_code
_entity_poly.pdbx_strand_id
1 'polypeptide(L)'
;RARRFVSAMWEPGDGRFLIGTRDDGHTPNTGPSALDASLWPLLAMPDAPADWRRSLAWVERAHRIDGGYGFNAHPDGVWTEGTAQAALALQAAGRSDDARPLWALLMSQRAPSGLLFATPEPSIRTGLSIGPTSKTDDFRYFHLPHLGATAWAVLAAAGWNPFRPGGCLAAGYPGDAAPACGA
;
A
#
# COMPACT_ATOMS: atom_id res chain seq x y z
N ARG A 1 -8.44 21.42 -2.00
CA ARG A 1 -7.10 21.63 -1.40
C ARG A 1 -6.30 20.33 -1.39
N ALA A 2 -6.83 19.22 -0.84
CA ALA A 2 -6.12 17.92 -0.75
C ALA A 2 -5.60 17.44 -2.11
N ARG A 3 -6.44 17.46 -3.17
CA ARG A 3 -6.03 17.05 -4.52
C ARG A 3 -4.79 17.81 -5.03
N ARG A 4 -4.74 19.14 -4.82
CA ARG A 4 -3.58 19.95 -5.23
C ARG A 4 -2.31 19.56 -4.47
N PHE A 5 -2.45 19.23 -3.19
CA PHE A 5 -1.32 18.73 -2.39
C PHE A 5 -0.80 17.40 -2.94
N VAL A 6 -1.69 16.42 -3.16
CA VAL A 6 -1.29 15.13 -3.72
C VAL A 6 -0.62 15.31 -5.09
N SER A 7 -1.19 16.17 -5.96
CA SER A 7 -0.58 16.46 -7.27
C SER A 7 0.81 17.09 -7.15
N ALA A 8 1.05 17.91 -6.13
CA ALA A 8 2.36 18.51 -5.87
C ALA A 8 3.40 17.51 -5.34
N MET A 9 2.93 16.37 -4.80
CA MET A 9 3.81 15.29 -4.35
C MET A 9 4.19 14.31 -5.48
N TRP A 10 3.62 14.45 -6.68
CA TRP A 10 4.02 13.64 -7.82
C TRP A 10 5.42 14.00 -8.29
N GLU A 11 6.30 13.03 -8.34
CA GLU A 11 7.68 13.13 -8.81
C GLU A 11 7.78 12.39 -10.15
N PRO A 12 7.76 13.09 -11.29
CA PRO A 12 7.67 12.47 -12.61
C PRO A 12 8.97 11.80 -13.07
N GLY A 13 10.12 12.16 -12.50
CA GLY A 13 11.40 11.55 -12.85
C GLY A 13 11.41 10.07 -12.55
N ASP A 14 11.13 9.72 -11.30
CA ASP A 14 11.05 8.32 -10.84
C ASP A 14 9.68 7.69 -11.15
N GLY A 15 8.63 8.49 -11.30
CA GLY A 15 7.26 8.03 -11.44
C GLY A 15 6.67 7.55 -10.11
N ARG A 16 6.90 8.29 -9.03
CA ARG A 16 6.44 7.98 -7.68
C ARG A 16 5.78 9.18 -7.01
N PHE A 17 5.16 8.94 -5.86
CA PHE A 17 4.74 10.01 -4.97
C PHE A 17 5.72 10.16 -3.80
N LEU A 18 6.00 11.40 -3.45
CA LEU A 18 6.71 11.76 -2.22
C LEU A 18 5.78 11.61 -1.02
N ILE A 19 6.34 11.31 0.15
CA ILE A 19 5.56 11.06 1.37
C ILE A 19 4.91 12.32 1.97
N GLY A 20 5.24 13.48 1.48
CA GLY A 20 4.71 14.76 1.95
C GLY A 20 5.74 15.87 1.87
N THR A 21 5.63 16.84 2.77
CA THR A 21 6.59 17.93 2.92
C THR A 21 7.52 17.70 4.10
N ARG A 22 8.60 18.47 4.17
CA ARG A 22 9.44 18.62 5.36
C ARG A 22 8.68 19.38 6.46
N ASP A 23 9.31 19.55 7.60
CA ASP A 23 8.73 20.22 8.78
C ASP A 23 8.30 21.68 8.52
N ASP A 24 8.83 22.30 7.45
CA ASP A 24 8.44 23.64 6.99
C ASP A 24 7.03 23.68 6.36
N GLY A 25 6.42 22.53 6.10
CA GLY A 25 5.07 22.39 5.54
C GLY A 25 4.94 22.70 4.04
N HIS A 26 6.02 22.98 3.33
CA HIS A 26 5.98 23.34 1.90
C HIS A 26 7.09 22.74 1.04
N THR A 27 8.28 22.48 1.59
CA THR A 27 9.35 21.82 0.83
C THR A 27 9.06 20.33 0.69
N PRO A 28 8.97 19.78 -0.55
CA PRO A 28 8.75 18.36 -0.75
C PRO A 28 9.83 17.51 -0.07
N ASN A 29 9.42 16.45 0.61
CA ASN A 29 10.32 15.51 1.25
C ASN A 29 10.76 14.45 0.25
N THR A 30 11.95 14.60 -0.30
CA THR A 30 12.58 13.67 -1.26
C THR A 30 13.32 12.52 -0.57
N GLY A 31 13.31 12.46 0.77
CA GLY A 31 13.98 11.44 1.57
C GLY A 31 13.31 10.06 1.48
N PRO A 32 12.89 9.48 2.61
CA PRO A 32 12.37 8.13 2.63
C PRO A 32 11.12 8.00 1.75
N SER A 33 10.86 6.77 1.30
CA SER A 33 9.63 6.44 0.60
C SER A 33 8.71 5.61 1.50
N ALA A 34 7.42 5.65 1.23
CA ALA A 34 6.45 4.74 1.80
C ALA A 34 5.59 4.17 0.67
N LEU A 35 5.32 2.88 0.72
CA LEU A 35 4.58 2.14 -0.29
C LEU A 35 3.19 2.76 -0.53
N ASP A 36 2.47 3.01 0.55
CA ASP A 36 1.10 3.53 0.55
C ASP A 36 1.02 4.92 -0.08
N ALA A 37 2.02 5.77 0.11
CA ALA A 37 2.09 7.08 -0.55
C ALA A 37 2.04 6.97 -2.09
N SER A 38 2.55 5.88 -2.66
CA SER A 38 2.53 5.64 -4.11
C SER A 38 1.31 4.85 -4.60
N LEU A 39 0.54 4.23 -3.71
CA LEU A 39 -0.65 3.44 -4.06
C LEU A 39 -1.96 4.21 -3.82
N TRP A 40 -2.09 4.89 -2.69
CA TRP A 40 -3.34 5.54 -2.30
C TRP A 40 -3.82 6.64 -3.26
N PRO A 41 -2.95 7.46 -3.90
CA PRO A 41 -3.41 8.41 -4.91
C PRO A 41 -4.16 7.76 -6.06
N LEU A 42 -3.75 6.56 -6.48
CA LEU A 42 -4.44 5.81 -7.56
C LEU A 42 -5.80 5.28 -7.10
N LEU A 43 -5.90 4.87 -5.84
CA LEU A 43 -7.16 4.40 -5.26
C LEU A 43 -8.13 5.56 -5.02
N ALA A 44 -7.62 6.72 -4.55
CA ALA A 44 -8.44 7.85 -4.14
C ALA A 44 -8.93 8.72 -5.30
N MET A 45 -8.22 8.73 -6.45
CA MET A 45 -8.51 9.64 -7.56
C MET A 45 -8.84 8.87 -8.85
N PRO A 46 -10.14 8.65 -9.13
CA PRO A 46 -10.58 7.91 -10.33
C PRO A 46 -10.19 8.61 -11.64
N ASP A 47 -10.06 9.93 -11.60
CA ASP A 47 -9.68 10.81 -12.71
C ASP A 47 -8.20 11.27 -12.61
N ALA A 48 -7.36 10.45 -11.96
CA ALA A 48 -5.93 10.71 -11.88
C ALA A 48 -5.30 10.82 -13.28
N PRO A 49 -4.28 11.69 -13.46
CA PRO A 49 -3.51 11.71 -14.69
C PRO A 49 -2.96 10.32 -15.03
N ALA A 50 -2.99 9.96 -16.32
CA ALA A 50 -2.56 8.62 -16.76
C ALA A 50 -1.11 8.31 -16.36
N ASP A 51 -0.26 9.34 -16.31
CA ASP A 51 1.14 9.23 -15.91
C ASP A 51 1.33 8.72 -14.47
N TRP A 52 0.38 8.97 -13.58
CA TRP A 52 0.44 8.49 -12.19
C TRP A 52 0.45 6.96 -12.08
N ARG A 53 -0.04 6.24 -13.09
CA ARG A 53 0.02 4.77 -13.14
C ARG A 53 1.46 4.24 -13.15
N ARG A 54 2.44 5.08 -13.48
CA ARG A 54 3.86 4.73 -13.38
C ARG A 54 4.30 4.41 -11.95
N SER A 55 3.55 4.90 -10.95
CA SER A 55 3.83 4.57 -9.55
C SER A 55 3.69 3.08 -9.25
N LEU A 56 2.82 2.34 -9.96
CA LEU A 56 2.77 0.88 -9.84
C LEU A 56 4.07 0.22 -10.30
N ALA A 57 4.61 0.66 -11.44
CA ALA A 57 5.89 0.13 -11.94
C ALA A 57 7.06 0.51 -11.03
N TRP A 58 7.01 1.69 -10.41
CA TRP A 58 8.00 2.10 -9.42
C TRP A 58 7.92 1.23 -8.17
N VAL A 59 6.73 0.99 -7.63
CA VAL A 59 6.48 0.11 -6.48
C VAL A 59 7.01 -1.30 -6.76
N GLU A 60 6.75 -1.86 -7.93
CA GLU A 60 7.27 -3.17 -8.34
C GLU A 60 8.80 -3.23 -8.30
N ARG A 61 9.48 -2.18 -8.73
CA ARG A 61 10.95 -2.15 -8.75
C ARG A 61 11.55 -1.90 -7.37
N ALA A 62 10.94 -1.02 -6.58
CA ALA A 62 11.57 -0.44 -5.39
C ALA A 62 11.15 -1.13 -4.09
N HIS A 63 9.93 -1.67 -4.03
CA HIS A 63 9.36 -2.23 -2.80
C HIS A 63 9.21 -3.76 -2.83
N ARG A 64 9.40 -4.40 -4.00
CA ARG A 64 9.21 -5.86 -4.12
C ARG A 64 10.24 -6.63 -3.30
N ILE A 65 9.78 -7.57 -2.46
CA ILE A 65 10.61 -8.46 -1.65
C ILE A 65 9.84 -9.74 -1.33
N ASP A 66 10.48 -10.90 -1.42
CA ASP A 66 10.00 -12.21 -0.95
C ASP A 66 8.55 -12.54 -1.29
N GLY A 67 8.13 -12.21 -2.51
CA GLY A 67 6.76 -12.46 -3.00
C GLY A 67 5.72 -11.43 -2.56
N GLY A 68 6.07 -10.46 -1.72
CA GLY A 68 5.24 -9.35 -1.27
C GLY A 68 5.89 -8.00 -1.53
N TYR A 69 5.57 -7.04 -0.68
CA TYR A 69 6.12 -5.68 -0.73
C TYR A 69 6.54 -5.23 0.66
N GLY A 70 7.69 -4.57 0.75
CA GLY A 70 8.15 -3.91 1.97
C GLY A 70 7.65 -2.47 2.09
N PHE A 71 7.83 -1.89 3.27
CA PHE A 71 7.34 -0.55 3.58
C PHE A 71 8.03 0.53 2.75
N ASN A 72 9.34 0.50 2.64
CA ASN A 72 10.15 1.51 1.95
C ASN A 72 10.89 0.95 0.72
N ALA A 73 11.54 1.82 -0.05
CA ALA A 73 12.26 1.46 -1.28
C ALA A 73 13.57 0.64 -1.06
N HIS A 74 13.94 0.39 0.17
CA HIS A 74 15.04 -0.51 0.56
C HIS A 74 14.51 -1.51 1.58
N PRO A 75 13.60 -2.40 1.15
CA PRO A 75 12.89 -3.26 2.07
C PRO A 75 13.82 -4.27 2.73
N ASP A 76 13.64 -4.51 4.02
CA ASP A 76 14.32 -5.55 4.80
C ASP A 76 13.36 -6.68 5.22
N GLY A 77 12.15 -6.68 4.67
CA GLY A 77 11.14 -7.73 4.81
C GLY A 77 9.78 -7.29 4.32
N VAL A 78 8.84 -8.23 4.32
CA VAL A 78 7.48 -8.02 3.84
C VAL A 78 6.65 -7.23 4.84
N TRP A 79 6.00 -6.17 4.38
CA TRP A 79 4.95 -5.47 5.09
C TRP A 79 3.58 -5.99 4.63
N THR A 80 2.92 -6.78 5.49
CA THR A 80 1.67 -7.49 5.16
C THR A 80 0.55 -6.51 4.77
N GLU A 81 0.40 -5.41 5.50
CA GLU A 81 -0.59 -4.37 5.20
C GLU A 81 -0.34 -3.75 3.82
N GLY A 82 0.89 -3.34 3.54
CA GLY A 82 1.25 -2.78 2.24
C GLY A 82 1.10 -3.77 1.08
N THR A 83 1.37 -5.05 1.33
CA THR A 83 1.11 -6.12 0.35
C THR A 83 -0.38 -6.23 0.01
N ALA A 84 -1.26 -6.12 1.02
CA ALA A 84 -2.71 -6.11 0.80
C ALA A 84 -3.18 -4.84 0.06
N GLN A 85 -2.61 -3.68 0.38
CA GLN A 85 -2.86 -2.43 -0.34
C GLN A 85 -2.43 -2.53 -1.82
N ALA A 86 -1.27 -3.13 -2.07
CA ALA A 86 -0.79 -3.36 -3.44
C ALA A 86 -1.72 -4.31 -4.21
N ALA A 87 -2.22 -5.38 -3.57
CA ALA A 87 -3.21 -6.27 -4.18
C ALA A 87 -4.47 -5.50 -4.62
N LEU A 88 -5.01 -4.64 -3.75
CA LEU A 88 -6.17 -3.79 -4.09
C LEU A 88 -5.86 -2.79 -5.21
N ALA A 89 -4.69 -2.15 -5.18
CA ALA A 89 -4.29 -1.18 -6.20
C ALA A 89 -4.09 -1.83 -7.58
N LEU A 90 -3.53 -3.04 -7.62
CA LEU A 90 -3.39 -3.84 -8.84
C LEU A 90 -4.76 -4.23 -9.40
N GLN A 91 -5.69 -4.69 -8.56
CA GLN A 91 -7.06 -4.99 -8.96
C GLN A 91 -7.75 -3.74 -9.52
N ALA A 92 -7.63 -2.60 -8.85
CA ALA A 92 -8.20 -1.32 -9.31
C ALA A 92 -7.62 -0.85 -10.64
N ALA A 93 -6.39 -1.25 -10.96
CA ALA A 93 -5.73 -0.99 -12.24
C ALA A 93 -6.05 -2.03 -13.33
N GLY A 94 -6.93 -3.02 -13.06
CA GLY A 94 -7.27 -4.10 -13.98
C GLY A 94 -6.19 -5.19 -14.08
N ARG A 95 -5.25 -5.24 -13.13
CA ARG A 95 -4.11 -6.17 -13.07
C ARG A 95 -4.34 -7.29 -12.04
N SER A 96 -5.52 -7.90 -12.06
CA SER A 96 -5.91 -8.93 -11.06
C SER A 96 -5.01 -10.17 -11.10
N ASP A 97 -4.45 -10.51 -12.26
CA ASP A 97 -3.52 -11.64 -12.39
C ASP A 97 -2.21 -11.38 -11.64
N ASP A 98 -1.74 -10.13 -11.59
CA ASP A 98 -0.56 -9.74 -10.83
C ASP A 98 -0.84 -9.69 -9.32
N ALA A 99 -2.09 -9.45 -8.92
CA ALA A 99 -2.50 -9.49 -7.51
C ALA A 99 -2.65 -10.91 -6.97
N ARG A 100 -2.95 -11.90 -7.84
CA ARG A 100 -3.25 -13.28 -7.43
C ARG A 100 -2.16 -13.94 -6.59
N PRO A 101 -0.86 -13.87 -6.95
CA PRO A 101 0.21 -14.47 -6.16
C PRO A 101 0.33 -13.92 -4.74
N LEU A 102 -0.08 -12.66 -4.51
CA LEU A 102 0.02 -12.02 -3.21
C LEU A 102 -0.88 -12.68 -2.16
N TRP A 103 -1.98 -13.32 -2.59
CA TRP A 103 -2.93 -13.96 -1.68
C TRP A 103 -2.35 -15.15 -0.92
N ALA A 104 -1.49 -15.95 -1.54
CA ALA A 104 -0.83 -17.06 -0.87
C ALA A 104 0.01 -16.55 0.31
N LEU A 105 0.77 -15.47 0.08
CA LEU A 105 1.55 -14.82 1.12
C LEU A 105 0.65 -14.23 2.23
N LEU A 106 -0.39 -13.47 1.86
CA LEU A 106 -1.29 -12.85 2.84
C LEU A 106 -1.94 -13.90 3.73
N MET A 107 -2.41 -15.00 3.16
CA MET A 107 -3.06 -16.08 3.92
C MET A 107 -2.07 -16.84 4.82
N SER A 108 -0.80 -16.94 4.45
CA SER A 108 0.24 -17.54 5.31
C SER A 108 0.53 -16.71 6.57
N GLN A 109 0.15 -15.41 6.58
CA GLN A 109 0.35 -14.50 7.71
C GLN A 109 -0.75 -14.61 8.77
N ARG A 110 -1.66 -15.59 8.68
CA ARG A 110 -2.76 -15.72 9.62
C ARG A 110 -2.28 -16.18 11.01
N ALA A 111 -2.50 -15.35 12.01
CA ALA A 111 -2.26 -15.66 13.41
C ALA A 111 -3.38 -16.56 13.99
N PRO A 112 -3.14 -17.26 15.13
CA PRO A 112 -4.17 -18.04 15.80
C PRO A 112 -5.41 -17.24 16.21
N SER A 113 -5.28 -15.94 16.41
CA SER A 113 -6.39 -15.01 16.67
C SER A 113 -7.32 -14.79 15.48
N GLY A 114 -6.91 -15.21 14.27
CA GLY A 114 -7.59 -14.91 13.01
C GLY A 114 -7.15 -13.61 12.35
N LEU A 115 -6.45 -12.74 13.05
CA LEU A 115 -5.81 -11.55 12.46
C LEU A 115 -4.58 -11.96 11.64
N LEU A 116 -4.13 -11.07 10.74
CA LEU A 116 -2.85 -11.25 10.06
C LEU A 116 -1.71 -10.63 10.88
N PHE A 117 -0.52 -11.23 10.84
CA PHE A 117 0.69 -10.62 11.36
C PHE A 117 1.08 -9.41 10.51
N ALA A 118 1.70 -8.38 11.12
CA ALA A 118 2.16 -7.19 10.41
C ALA A 118 3.29 -7.50 9.41
N THR A 119 4.08 -8.51 9.69
CA THR A 119 5.22 -8.98 8.88
C THR A 119 5.52 -10.44 9.22
N PRO A 120 6.01 -11.26 8.27
CA PRO A 120 6.57 -12.59 8.57
C PRO A 120 7.90 -12.54 9.34
N GLU A 121 8.67 -11.46 9.21
CA GLU A 121 9.96 -11.28 9.89
C GLU A 121 9.78 -10.89 11.36
N PRO A 122 10.77 -11.13 12.24
CA PRO A 122 10.70 -10.66 13.62
C PRO A 122 10.41 -9.16 13.74
N SER A 123 10.96 -8.36 12.85
CA SER A 123 10.61 -6.95 12.64
C SER A 123 11.12 -6.44 11.29
N ILE A 124 10.46 -5.41 10.76
CA ILE A 124 10.90 -4.65 9.59
C ILE A 124 11.01 -3.17 9.91
N ARG A 125 11.92 -2.48 9.21
CA ARG A 125 12.13 -1.04 9.35
C ARG A 125 11.28 -0.27 8.37
N THR A 126 10.82 0.90 8.78
CA THR A 126 10.12 1.84 7.89
C THR A 126 11.05 2.89 7.29
N GLY A 127 12.21 3.13 7.89
CA GLY A 127 13.08 4.27 7.57
C GLY A 127 12.57 5.59 8.13
N LEU A 128 11.53 5.54 8.98
CA LEU A 128 10.90 6.71 9.59
C LEU A 128 11.18 6.73 11.10
N SER A 129 11.08 7.91 11.71
CA SER A 129 11.08 8.08 13.17
C SER A 129 9.65 8.11 13.71
N ILE A 130 9.47 7.65 14.95
CA ILE A 130 8.18 7.67 15.65
C ILE A 130 7.72 9.12 15.93
N GLY A 131 8.64 10.03 16.13
CA GLY A 131 8.30 11.41 16.42
C GLY A 131 9.50 12.35 16.30
N PRO A 132 9.29 13.66 16.50
CA PRO A 132 10.31 14.67 16.23
C PRO A 132 11.56 14.58 17.14
N THR A 133 11.43 13.92 18.29
CA THR A 133 12.54 13.69 19.23
C THR A 133 13.12 12.29 19.14
N SER A 134 12.54 11.42 18.33
CA SER A 134 12.98 10.03 18.13
C SER A 134 14.17 9.98 17.19
N LYS A 135 14.92 8.88 17.29
CA LYS A 135 15.97 8.59 16.30
C LYS A 135 15.33 8.18 14.96
N THR A 136 15.99 8.52 13.88
CA THR A 136 15.59 8.04 12.55
C THR A 136 15.55 6.51 12.54
N ASP A 137 14.53 5.95 11.86
CA ASP A 137 14.35 4.51 11.68
C ASP A 137 14.06 3.73 12.99
N ASP A 138 13.42 4.35 13.94
CA ASP A 138 12.93 3.68 15.15
C ASP A 138 11.44 3.26 15.03
N PHE A 139 10.73 3.71 13.99
CA PHE A 139 9.39 3.20 13.67
C PHE A 139 9.50 1.87 12.93
N ARG A 140 9.05 0.80 13.58
CA ARG A 140 9.12 -0.59 13.07
C ARG A 140 7.79 -1.29 13.13
N TYR A 141 7.60 -2.24 12.24
CA TYR A 141 6.57 -3.27 12.38
C TYR A 141 7.21 -4.55 12.94
N PHE A 142 6.50 -5.19 13.85
CA PHE A 142 6.91 -6.45 14.49
C PHE A 142 6.00 -7.59 14.08
N HIS A 143 6.45 -8.84 14.24
CA HIS A 143 5.66 -10.04 14.01
C HIS A 143 4.56 -10.18 15.06
N LEU A 144 3.59 -9.29 15.02
CA LEU A 144 2.43 -9.25 15.93
C LEU A 144 1.14 -9.20 15.10
N PRO A 145 0.03 -9.78 15.62
CA PRO A 145 -1.28 -9.64 15.01
C PRO A 145 -1.62 -8.15 14.82
N HIS A 146 -2.01 -7.78 13.61
CA HIS A 146 -2.13 -6.38 13.20
C HIS A 146 -3.47 -6.09 12.55
N LEU A 147 -4.20 -5.12 13.11
CA LEU A 147 -5.52 -4.74 12.61
C LEU A 147 -5.46 -4.17 11.20
N GLY A 148 -4.49 -3.28 10.92
CA GLY A 148 -4.33 -2.67 9.59
C GLY A 148 -4.09 -3.71 8.51
N ALA A 149 -3.15 -4.64 8.72
CA ALA A 149 -2.89 -5.75 7.79
C ALA A 149 -4.15 -6.57 7.51
N THR A 150 -4.91 -6.89 8.57
CA THR A 150 -6.16 -7.67 8.47
C THR A 150 -7.22 -6.89 7.71
N ALA A 151 -7.45 -5.62 8.06
CA ALA A 151 -8.47 -4.78 7.44
C ALA A 151 -8.19 -4.59 5.95
N TRP A 152 -6.96 -4.26 5.57
CA TRP A 152 -6.61 -4.09 4.17
C TRP A 152 -6.69 -5.40 3.36
N ALA A 153 -6.35 -6.53 3.95
CA ALA A 153 -6.53 -7.84 3.31
C ALA A 153 -8.03 -8.13 3.06
N VAL A 154 -8.90 -7.83 4.03
CA VAL A 154 -10.36 -7.98 3.87
C VAL A 154 -10.89 -7.04 2.79
N LEU A 155 -10.47 -5.76 2.78
CA LEU A 155 -10.87 -4.79 1.76
C LEU A 155 -10.44 -5.26 0.36
N ALA A 156 -9.20 -5.71 0.22
CA ALA A 156 -8.70 -6.22 -1.05
C ALA A 156 -9.41 -7.51 -1.49
N ALA A 157 -9.69 -8.44 -0.58
CA ALA A 157 -10.44 -9.66 -0.86
C ALA A 157 -11.88 -9.37 -1.31
N ALA A 158 -12.51 -8.37 -0.70
CA ALA A 158 -13.85 -7.91 -1.07
C ALA A 158 -13.87 -7.06 -2.35
N GLY A 159 -12.72 -6.69 -2.92
CA GLY A 159 -12.65 -5.72 -4.01
C GLY A 159 -13.20 -4.35 -3.60
N TRP A 160 -13.08 -4.00 -2.32
CA TRP A 160 -13.65 -2.76 -1.78
C TRP A 160 -12.57 -1.68 -1.61
N ASN A 161 -12.72 -0.61 -2.37
CA ASN A 161 -11.85 0.56 -2.29
C ASN A 161 -12.39 1.57 -1.26
N PRO A 162 -11.77 1.72 -0.08
CA PRO A 162 -12.28 2.57 0.99
C PRO A 162 -12.22 4.07 0.69
N PHE A 163 -11.51 4.48 -0.36
CA PHE A 163 -11.37 5.89 -0.75
C PHE A 163 -12.51 6.39 -1.65
N ARG A 164 -13.43 5.53 -2.05
CA ARG A 164 -14.51 5.89 -2.98
C ARG A 164 -15.89 5.67 -2.38
N PRO A 165 -16.84 6.58 -2.61
CA PRO A 165 -18.24 6.29 -2.36
C PRO A 165 -18.68 5.04 -3.12
N GLY A 166 -19.37 4.12 -2.46
CA GLY A 166 -19.77 2.85 -3.05
C GLY A 166 -18.64 1.83 -3.26
N GLY A 167 -17.40 2.16 -2.96
CA GLY A 167 -16.19 1.35 -2.75
C GLY A 167 -15.85 0.22 -3.71
N CYS A 168 -16.80 -0.32 -4.39
CA CYS A 168 -16.67 -1.55 -5.17
C CYS A 168 -15.82 -1.39 -6.44
N LEU A 169 -14.90 -2.32 -6.65
CA LEU A 169 -14.18 -2.45 -7.90
C LEU A 169 -15.00 -3.31 -8.86
N ALA A 170 -15.10 -2.89 -10.12
CA ALA A 170 -15.91 -3.56 -11.14
C ALA A 170 -15.40 -4.97 -11.55
N ALA A 171 -14.21 -5.36 -11.12
CA ALA A 171 -13.64 -6.68 -11.37
C ALA A 171 -13.32 -7.33 -10.02
N GLY A 172 -14.12 -8.32 -9.66
CA GLY A 172 -13.95 -9.11 -8.44
C GLY A 172 -12.72 -10.00 -8.46
N TYR A 173 -12.44 -10.53 -7.29
CA TYR A 173 -11.52 -11.61 -7.00
C TYR A 173 -11.80 -12.82 -7.93
N PRO A 174 -10.77 -13.56 -8.40
CA PRO A 174 -10.96 -14.81 -9.12
C PRO A 174 -11.37 -15.93 -8.17
N GLY A 175 -12.65 -16.01 -7.88
CA GLY A 175 -13.31 -17.02 -7.09
C GLY A 175 -14.80 -16.71 -7.13
N ASP A 176 -15.62 -17.69 -7.46
CA ASP A 176 -17.02 -17.68 -7.90
C ASP A 176 -18.08 -16.90 -7.07
N ALA A 177 -17.70 -15.87 -6.37
CA ALA A 177 -18.61 -14.91 -5.79
C ALA A 177 -17.99 -13.52 -5.86
N ALA A 178 -18.22 -12.80 -6.97
CA ALA A 178 -18.18 -11.36 -6.89
C ALA A 178 -19.08 -10.97 -5.69
N PRO A 179 -18.55 -10.26 -4.66
CA PRO A 179 -19.45 -9.69 -3.70
C PRO A 179 -20.41 -8.85 -4.52
N ALA A 180 -21.70 -9.15 -4.44
CA ALA A 180 -22.70 -8.31 -5.05
C ALA A 180 -22.47 -6.93 -4.45
N CYS A 181 -21.85 -6.04 -5.26
CA CYS A 181 -21.90 -4.63 -5.01
C CYS A 181 -23.37 -4.28 -5.21
N GLY A 182 -24.18 -4.60 -4.19
CA GLY A 182 -25.61 -4.49 -4.21
C GLY A 182 -26.03 -3.07 -4.48
N ALA A 183 -27.06 -2.99 -5.29
CA ALA A 183 -27.84 -1.81 -5.53
C ALA A 183 -28.36 -1.18 -4.24
#